data_3b2c8fcc827b918bc647a44a900034f8
#
_entry.id   3b2c8fcc827b918bc647a44a900034f8
#
_cell.length_a   1.000
_cell.length_b   1.000
_cell.length_c   1.000
_cell.angle_alpha   90.00
_cell.angle_beta   90.00
_cell.angle_gamma   90.00
#
_symmetry.space_group_name_H-M   'P 1'
#
loop_
_entity.id
_entity.type
_entity.pdbx_description
1 polymer ?
#
loop_
_entity_poly.entity_id
_entity_poly.type
_entity_poly.pdbx_seq_one_letter_code
_entity_poly.pdbx_strand_id
1 'polypeptide(L)'
;KNTDNPDQRIAEDILLLISKTLSLSFGFIQSLSMLITFTVILWQSAGTLSFTVGGTEWNIQGYMVYTVVLIVIGGTLFTHKVGKRIRPLNVEKQRSEATFRTNLVQHNKQAELIALSNAESLQRQELSDNFHTIKDNWHRLMNRQRWLDYWQNIYSRSLSVLPYFLLLPQFISGQINLGGLMKSRQAFMLVSNNLSWFIYKYDELAELAAVIDRL
;
A
#
# COMPACT_ATOMS: atom_id res chain seq x y z
N LYS A 1 2.97 -14.65 -33.07
CA LYS A 1 2.09 -14.85 -31.90
C LYS A 1 0.69 -14.45 -32.34
N ASN A 2 -0.20 -15.42 -32.56
CA ASN A 2 -1.61 -15.16 -32.81
C ASN A 2 -2.19 -14.47 -31.57
N THR A 3 -2.52 -13.21 -31.69
CA THR A 3 -3.30 -12.47 -30.69
C THR A 3 -4.74 -12.90 -30.89
N ASP A 4 -5.25 -13.66 -29.94
CA ASP A 4 -6.63 -14.07 -29.88
C ASP A 4 -7.51 -12.83 -29.69
N ASN A 5 -8.44 -12.57 -30.60
CA ASN A 5 -9.40 -11.47 -30.63
C ASN A 5 -8.84 -10.03 -30.39
N PRO A 6 -8.20 -9.41 -31.41
CA PRO A 6 -7.65 -8.05 -31.27
C PRO A 6 -8.73 -7.00 -30.97
N ASP A 7 -9.93 -7.14 -31.52
CA ASP A 7 -11.03 -6.19 -31.34
C ASP A 7 -11.53 -6.12 -29.90
N GLN A 8 -11.64 -7.28 -29.23
CA GLN A 8 -12.03 -7.35 -27.82
C GLN A 8 -10.97 -6.71 -26.91
N ARG A 9 -9.70 -6.94 -27.23
CA ARG A 9 -8.56 -6.41 -26.47
C ARG A 9 -8.47 -4.89 -26.57
N ILE A 10 -8.68 -4.34 -27.77
CA ILE A 10 -8.73 -2.89 -27.98
C ILE A 10 -9.91 -2.29 -27.19
N ALA A 11 -11.10 -2.90 -27.23
CA ALA A 11 -12.26 -2.42 -26.50
C ALA A 11 -12.01 -2.43 -24.96
N GLU A 12 -11.40 -3.50 -24.44
CA GLU A 12 -11.05 -3.60 -23.01
C GLU A 12 -9.99 -2.57 -22.60
N ASP A 13 -8.95 -2.35 -23.40
CA ASP A 13 -7.89 -1.36 -23.13
C ASP A 13 -8.46 0.07 -23.18
N ILE A 14 -9.38 0.39 -24.09
CA ILE A 14 -10.06 1.70 -24.15
C ILE A 14 -10.94 1.93 -22.93
N LEU A 15 -11.74 0.96 -22.50
CA LEU A 15 -12.56 1.07 -21.28
C LEU A 15 -11.68 1.26 -20.05
N LEU A 16 -10.58 0.54 -19.98
CA LEU A 16 -9.62 0.64 -18.88
C LEU A 16 -8.92 2.01 -18.87
N LEU A 17 -8.54 2.53 -20.05
CA LEU A 17 -7.99 3.87 -20.21
C LEU A 17 -8.97 4.93 -19.68
N ILE A 18 -10.22 4.90 -20.13
CA ILE A 18 -11.23 5.88 -19.74
C ILE A 18 -11.48 5.82 -18.24
N SER A 19 -11.72 4.63 -17.69
CA SER A 19 -12.02 4.45 -16.26
C SER A 19 -10.86 4.87 -15.36
N LYS A 20 -9.63 4.51 -15.72
CA LYS A 20 -8.41 4.88 -14.97
C LYS A 20 -8.14 6.38 -15.06
N THR A 21 -8.26 6.98 -16.25
CA THR A 21 -8.05 8.42 -16.45
C THR A 21 -9.05 9.24 -15.63
N LEU A 22 -10.34 8.88 -15.68
CA LEU A 22 -11.37 9.56 -14.89
C LEU A 22 -11.11 9.40 -13.38
N SER A 23 -10.87 8.17 -12.90
CA SER A 23 -10.61 7.89 -11.49
C SER A 23 -9.39 8.65 -10.97
N LEU A 24 -8.28 8.62 -11.72
CA LEU A 24 -7.05 9.31 -11.33
C LEU A 24 -7.20 10.84 -11.39
N SER A 25 -7.87 11.38 -12.42
CA SER A 25 -8.09 12.82 -12.54
C SER A 25 -8.97 13.36 -11.42
N PHE A 26 -10.12 12.73 -11.15
CA PHE A 26 -10.99 13.14 -10.05
C PHE A 26 -10.31 12.96 -8.69
N GLY A 27 -9.64 11.84 -8.46
CA GLY A 27 -8.89 11.58 -7.24
C GLY A 27 -7.77 12.60 -7.02
N PHE A 28 -7.06 13.00 -8.08
CA PHE A 28 -6.02 14.02 -8.02
C PHE A 28 -6.58 15.39 -7.62
N ILE A 29 -7.64 15.86 -8.30
CA ILE A 29 -8.29 17.14 -8.00
C ILE A 29 -8.81 17.15 -6.57
N GLN A 30 -9.48 16.08 -6.15
CA GLN A 30 -9.99 15.95 -4.78
C GLN A 30 -8.85 15.98 -3.76
N SER A 31 -7.82 15.16 -3.94
CA SER A 31 -6.70 15.07 -3.01
C SER A 31 -5.91 16.37 -2.92
N LEU A 32 -5.70 17.04 -4.06
CA LEU A 32 -5.01 18.32 -4.11
C LEU A 32 -5.82 19.42 -3.38
N SER A 33 -7.12 19.52 -3.65
CA SER A 33 -8.01 20.50 -3.00
C SER A 33 -8.06 20.28 -1.48
N MET A 34 -8.20 19.01 -1.04
CA MET A 34 -8.20 18.65 0.38
C MET A 34 -6.84 18.94 1.01
N LEU A 35 -5.74 18.61 0.33
CA LEU A 35 -4.38 18.85 0.83
C LEU A 35 -4.14 20.35 1.06
N ILE A 36 -4.46 21.20 0.09
CA ILE A 36 -4.31 22.66 0.23
C ILE A 36 -5.17 23.19 1.37
N THR A 37 -6.46 22.86 1.38
CA THR A 37 -7.40 23.37 2.38
C THR A 37 -7.00 22.97 3.80
N PHE A 38 -6.73 21.68 4.01
CA PHE A 38 -6.43 21.21 5.38
C PHE A 38 -5.01 21.50 5.82
N THR A 39 -4.07 21.72 4.90
CA THR A 39 -2.74 22.24 5.24
C THR A 39 -2.84 23.68 5.79
N VAL A 40 -3.64 24.54 5.15
CA VAL A 40 -3.88 25.91 5.66
C VAL A 40 -4.56 25.87 7.03
N ILE A 41 -5.59 25.04 7.19
CA ILE A 41 -6.28 24.88 8.48
C ILE A 41 -5.31 24.36 9.56
N LEU A 42 -4.50 23.36 9.23
CA LEU A 42 -3.53 22.78 10.15
C LEU A 42 -2.46 23.81 10.56
N TRP A 43 -1.97 24.58 9.58
CA TRP A 43 -1.01 25.66 9.83
C TRP A 43 -1.53 26.70 10.81
N GLN A 44 -2.77 27.17 10.61
CA GLN A 44 -3.42 28.17 11.46
C GLN A 44 -3.78 27.62 12.84
N SER A 45 -4.21 26.36 12.91
CA SER A 45 -4.71 25.74 14.15
C SER A 45 -3.61 25.16 15.04
N ALA A 46 -2.42 24.88 14.48
CA ALA A 46 -1.32 24.27 15.22
C ALA A 46 -0.60 25.24 16.18
N GLY A 47 -0.78 26.55 15.99
CA GLY A 47 -0.06 27.55 16.78
C GLY A 47 1.46 27.51 16.57
N THR A 48 2.18 28.00 17.55
CA THR A 48 3.65 27.99 17.58
C THR A 48 4.17 27.02 18.65
N LEU A 49 5.12 26.18 18.27
CA LEU A 49 5.88 25.39 19.24
C LEU A 49 7.09 26.21 19.68
N SER A 50 7.10 26.63 20.95
CA SER A 50 8.24 27.30 21.56
C SER A 50 9.01 26.34 22.46
N PHE A 51 10.31 26.22 22.23
CA PHE A 51 11.22 25.46 23.09
C PHE A 51 12.57 26.16 23.17
N THR A 52 13.23 26.02 24.32
CA THR A 52 14.52 26.65 24.60
C THR A 52 15.62 25.57 24.53
N VAL A 53 16.57 25.72 23.59
CA VAL A 53 17.72 24.86 23.47
C VAL A 53 18.98 25.74 23.53
N GLY A 54 19.87 25.45 24.49
CA GLY A 54 21.14 26.17 24.62
C GLY A 54 21.02 27.68 24.90
N GLY A 55 19.91 28.13 25.54
CA GLY A 55 19.66 29.54 25.87
C GLY A 55 19.03 30.35 24.73
N THR A 56 18.75 29.74 23.59
CA THR A 56 18.04 30.37 22.47
C THR A 56 16.62 29.85 22.39
N GLU A 57 15.64 30.77 22.33
CA GLU A 57 14.22 30.40 22.12
C GLU A 57 13.96 30.16 20.64
N TRP A 58 13.49 28.95 20.34
CA TRP A 58 13.07 28.55 19.01
C TRP A 58 11.54 28.55 18.92
N ASN A 59 11.01 29.31 17.97
CA ASN A 59 9.57 29.40 17.71
C ASN A 59 9.27 28.84 16.31
N ILE A 60 8.72 27.63 16.24
CA ILE A 60 8.37 26.99 14.97
C ILE A 60 6.85 27.11 14.77
N GLN A 61 6.45 27.98 13.85
CA GLN A 61 5.06 28.12 13.44
C GLN A 61 4.66 26.99 12.51
N GLY A 62 3.43 26.46 12.66
CA GLY A 62 2.91 25.39 11.79
C GLY A 62 3.66 24.05 11.91
N TYR A 63 4.33 23.80 13.04
CA TYR A 63 5.15 22.59 13.27
C TYR A 63 4.43 21.28 12.95
N MET A 64 3.11 21.19 13.09
CA MET A 64 2.33 20.01 12.76
C MET A 64 2.36 19.66 11.26
N VAL A 65 2.45 20.69 10.38
CA VAL A 65 2.57 20.46 8.94
C VAL A 65 3.91 19.80 8.61
N TYR A 66 5.00 20.28 9.17
CA TYR A 66 6.30 19.66 9.00
C TYR A 66 6.34 18.23 9.54
N THR A 67 5.72 18.02 10.71
CA THR A 67 5.63 16.72 11.34
C THR A 67 4.86 15.72 10.49
N VAL A 68 3.70 16.08 9.93
CA VAL A 68 2.91 15.17 9.09
C VAL A 68 3.65 14.81 7.81
N VAL A 69 4.29 15.78 7.16
CA VAL A 69 5.07 15.54 5.93
C VAL A 69 6.23 14.58 6.20
N LEU A 70 7.00 14.82 7.26
CA LEU A 70 8.14 13.99 7.64
C LEU A 70 7.71 12.55 7.94
N ILE A 71 6.63 12.38 8.70
CA ILE A 71 6.12 11.06 9.09
C ILE A 71 5.53 10.32 7.89
N VAL A 72 4.80 11.00 7.01
CA VAL A 72 4.23 10.37 5.82
C VAL A 72 5.34 9.92 4.88
N ILE A 73 6.34 10.76 4.62
CA ILE A 73 7.48 10.39 3.79
C ILE A 73 8.26 9.22 4.43
N GLY A 74 8.61 9.33 5.70
CA GLY A 74 9.34 8.28 6.42
C GLY A 74 8.58 6.94 6.46
N GLY A 75 7.29 6.99 6.80
CA GLY A 75 6.42 5.82 6.84
C GLY A 75 6.28 5.15 5.48
N THR A 76 6.16 5.94 4.42
CA THR A 76 6.05 5.43 3.06
C THR A 76 7.34 4.78 2.57
N LEU A 77 8.48 5.42 2.78
CA LEU A 77 9.78 4.86 2.41
C LEU A 77 10.02 3.52 3.11
N PHE A 78 9.64 3.43 4.39
CA PHE A 78 9.75 2.19 5.14
C PHE A 78 8.79 1.11 4.62
N THR A 79 7.52 1.46 4.40
CA THR A 79 6.51 0.55 3.83
C THR A 79 6.95 0.02 2.48
N HIS A 80 7.45 0.88 1.61
CA HIS A 80 7.99 0.48 0.30
C HIS A 80 9.17 -0.49 0.43
N LYS A 81 10.12 -0.21 1.33
CA LYS A 81 11.28 -1.07 1.58
C LYS A 81 10.88 -2.47 2.06
N VAL A 82 9.88 -2.55 2.94
CA VAL A 82 9.36 -3.83 3.44
C VAL A 82 8.54 -4.54 2.37
N GLY A 83 7.64 -3.83 1.70
CA GLY A 83 6.73 -4.36 0.67
C GLY A 83 7.45 -4.90 -0.56
N LYS A 84 8.57 -4.27 -0.98
CA LYS A 84 9.37 -4.72 -2.13
C LYS A 84 9.77 -6.19 -2.05
N ARG A 85 9.96 -6.74 -0.85
CA ARG A 85 10.35 -8.15 -0.63
C ARG A 85 9.19 -9.13 -0.80
N ILE A 86 7.94 -8.67 -0.81
CA ILE A 86 6.73 -9.51 -0.96
C ILE A 86 6.48 -9.84 -2.43
N ARG A 87 6.79 -8.92 -3.34
CA ARG A 87 6.55 -9.08 -4.78
C ARG A 87 7.16 -10.37 -5.37
N PRO A 88 8.46 -10.67 -5.16
CA PRO A 88 9.05 -11.90 -5.67
C PRO A 88 8.42 -13.17 -5.08
N LEU A 89 8.01 -13.15 -3.80
CA LEU A 89 7.33 -14.29 -3.17
C LEU A 89 5.93 -14.54 -3.77
N ASN A 90 5.21 -13.49 -4.15
CA ASN A 90 3.93 -13.61 -4.85
C ASN A 90 4.11 -14.21 -6.26
N VAL A 91 5.14 -13.81 -7.00
CA VAL A 91 5.47 -14.37 -8.30
C VAL A 91 5.82 -15.85 -8.17
N GLU A 92 6.64 -16.22 -7.19
CA GLU A 92 7.01 -17.61 -6.90
C GLU A 92 5.79 -18.45 -6.53
N LYS A 93 4.88 -17.90 -5.71
CA LYS A 93 3.60 -18.54 -5.38
C LYS A 93 2.80 -18.87 -6.64
N GLN A 94 2.58 -17.88 -7.52
CA GLN A 94 1.82 -18.06 -8.75
C GLN A 94 2.47 -19.12 -9.67
N ARG A 95 3.80 -19.11 -9.76
CA ARG A 95 4.55 -20.08 -10.54
C ARG A 95 4.39 -21.49 -10.00
N SER A 96 4.58 -21.69 -8.70
CA SER A 96 4.46 -22.99 -8.04
C SER A 96 3.04 -23.54 -8.14
N GLU A 97 2.02 -22.69 -7.95
CA GLU A 97 0.61 -23.09 -8.11
C GLU A 97 0.27 -23.47 -9.57
N ALA A 98 0.81 -22.73 -10.55
CA ALA A 98 0.61 -23.05 -11.97
C ALA A 98 1.26 -24.39 -12.33
N THR A 99 2.49 -24.64 -11.87
CA THR A 99 3.19 -25.91 -12.07
C THR A 99 2.42 -27.09 -11.46
N PHE A 100 1.96 -26.93 -10.22
CA PHE A 100 1.17 -27.96 -9.53
C PHE A 100 -0.14 -28.26 -10.27
N ARG A 101 -0.84 -27.24 -10.75
CA ARG A 101 -2.07 -27.44 -11.56
C ARG A 101 -1.77 -28.18 -12.87
N THR A 102 -0.70 -27.82 -13.55
CA THR A 102 -0.28 -28.49 -14.79
C THR A 102 0.02 -29.95 -14.53
N ASN A 103 0.77 -30.27 -13.47
CA ASN A 103 1.09 -31.66 -13.09
C ASN A 103 -0.18 -32.43 -12.75
N LEU A 104 -1.13 -31.87 -11.99
CA LEU A 104 -2.42 -32.53 -11.71
C LEU A 104 -3.20 -32.88 -12.99
N VAL A 105 -3.27 -31.94 -13.94
CA VAL A 105 -3.96 -32.19 -15.23
C VAL A 105 -3.25 -33.25 -16.02
N GLN A 106 -1.91 -33.27 -16.04
CA GLN A 106 -1.11 -34.28 -16.73
C GLN A 106 -1.29 -35.66 -16.11
N HIS A 107 -1.27 -35.77 -14.78
CA HIS A 107 -1.53 -37.02 -14.07
C HIS A 107 -2.93 -37.57 -14.36
N ASN A 108 -3.95 -36.70 -14.37
CA ASN A 108 -5.30 -37.11 -14.69
C ASN A 108 -5.41 -37.65 -16.12
N LYS A 109 -4.72 -37.07 -17.11
CA LYS A 109 -4.67 -37.54 -18.50
C LYS A 109 -3.91 -38.87 -18.66
N GLN A 110 -2.98 -39.17 -17.78
CA GLN A 110 -2.13 -40.36 -17.83
C GLN A 110 -2.53 -41.42 -16.79
N ALA A 111 -3.71 -41.30 -16.18
CA ALA A 111 -4.14 -42.14 -15.06
C ALA A 111 -4.11 -43.64 -15.39
N GLU A 112 -4.52 -44.04 -16.62
CA GLU A 112 -4.49 -45.42 -17.07
C GLU A 112 -3.07 -45.95 -17.20
N LEU A 113 -2.14 -45.16 -17.75
CA LEU A 113 -0.73 -45.54 -17.88
C LEU A 113 -0.05 -45.69 -16.53
N ILE A 114 -0.38 -44.81 -15.59
CA ILE A 114 0.13 -44.83 -14.21
C ILE A 114 -0.33 -46.11 -13.50
N ALA A 115 -1.60 -46.47 -13.64
CA ALA A 115 -2.18 -47.69 -13.07
C ALA A 115 -1.56 -48.96 -13.68
N LEU A 116 -1.38 -49.00 -14.99
CA LEU A 116 -0.76 -50.12 -15.68
C LEU A 116 0.71 -50.33 -15.30
N SER A 117 1.42 -49.27 -15.00
CA SER A 117 2.84 -49.31 -14.62
C SER A 117 3.09 -49.48 -13.13
N ASN A 118 2.05 -49.54 -12.28
CA ASN A 118 2.13 -49.54 -10.82
C ASN A 118 2.96 -48.35 -10.26
N ALA A 119 2.91 -47.18 -10.94
CA ALA A 119 3.70 -46.00 -10.59
C ALA A 119 2.98 -45.00 -9.66
N GLU A 120 1.85 -45.39 -9.05
CA GLU A 120 1.02 -44.49 -8.23
C GLU A 120 1.76 -43.93 -7.02
N SER A 121 2.63 -44.75 -6.40
CA SER A 121 3.40 -44.30 -5.23
C SER A 121 4.41 -43.20 -5.58
N LEU A 122 5.08 -43.35 -6.75
CA LEU A 122 6.05 -42.38 -7.24
C LEU A 122 5.37 -41.06 -7.61
N GLN A 123 4.23 -41.13 -8.28
CA GLN A 123 3.44 -40.00 -8.70
C GLN A 123 2.85 -39.25 -7.49
N ARG A 124 2.40 -39.98 -6.47
CA ARG A 124 1.94 -39.39 -5.20
C ARG A 124 3.07 -38.68 -4.48
N GLN A 125 4.28 -39.20 -4.50
CA GLN A 125 5.44 -38.56 -3.90
C GLN A 125 5.77 -37.24 -4.63
N GLU A 126 5.81 -37.27 -5.94
CA GLU A 126 6.07 -36.07 -6.77
C GLU A 126 5.04 -34.95 -6.50
N LEU A 127 3.73 -35.27 -6.45
CA LEU A 127 2.68 -34.32 -6.14
C LEU A 127 2.81 -33.78 -4.71
N SER A 128 3.20 -34.65 -3.76
CA SER A 128 3.44 -34.25 -2.37
C SER A 128 4.59 -33.26 -2.26
N ASP A 129 5.70 -33.49 -2.96
CA ASP A 129 6.87 -32.62 -2.96
C ASP A 129 6.56 -31.25 -3.59
N ASN A 130 5.82 -31.25 -4.69
CA ASN A 130 5.32 -30.02 -5.30
C ASN A 130 4.39 -29.24 -4.35
N PHE A 131 3.51 -29.92 -3.63
CA PHE A 131 2.64 -29.31 -2.63
C PHE A 131 3.43 -28.75 -1.43
N HIS A 132 4.45 -29.47 -0.96
CA HIS A 132 5.36 -28.98 0.07
C HIS A 132 6.07 -27.69 -0.35
N THR A 133 6.51 -27.59 -1.59
CA THR A 133 7.12 -26.37 -2.14
C THR A 133 6.15 -25.17 -2.09
N ILE A 134 4.90 -25.40 -2.46
CA ILE A 134 3.85 -24.36 -2.35
C ILE A 134 3.65 -23.94 -0.90
N LYS A 135 3.52 -24.90 0.01
CA LYS A 135 3.34 -24.67 1.44
C LYS A 135 4.48 -23.85 2.04
N ASP A 136 5.72 -24.17 1.73
CA ASP A 136 6.90 -23.47 2.24
C ASP A 136 6.98 -22.04 1.72
N ASN A 137 6.65 -21.83 0.45
CA ASN A 137 6.58 -20.49 -0.10
C ASN A 137 5.44 -19.69 0.53
N TRP A 138 4.29 -20.31 0.77
CA TRP A 138 3.16 -19.72 1.49
C TRP A 138 3.56 -19.26 2.91
N HIS A 139 4.26 -20.08 3.66
CA HIS A 139 4.75 -19.72 4.99
C HIS A 139 5.70 -18.53 4.96
N ARG A 140 6.62 -18.50 3.98
CA ARG A 140 7.54 -17.35 3.79
C ARG A 140 6.77 -16.08 3.44
N LEU A 141 5.80 -16.18 2.52
CA LEU A 141 4.95 -15.06 2.13
C LEU A 141 4.13 -14.52 3.30
N MET A 142 3.42 -15.40 4.04
CA MET A 142 2.61 -15.03 5.20
C MET A 142 3.43 -14.37 6.31
N ASN A 143 4.64 -14.86 6.56
CA ASN A 143 5.52 -14.24 7.54
C ASN A 143 5.92 -12.82 7.14
N ARG A 144 6.22 -12.58 5.87
CA ARG A 144 6.53 -11.23 5.36
C ARG A 144 5.32 -10.31 5.37
N GLN A 145 4.17 -10.84 4.95
CA GLN A 145 2.90 -10.11 4.98
C GLN A 145 2.55 -9.69 6.41
N ARG A 146 2.66 -10.58 7.38
CA ARG A 146 2.41 -10.31 8.81
C ARG A 146 3.25 -9.14 9.33
N TRP A 147 4.55 -9.10 9.00
CA TRP A 147 5.41 -8.00 9.40
C TRP A 147 5.01 -6.68 8.75
N LEU A 148 4.60 -6.70 7.48
CA LEU A 148 4.07 -5.52 6.81
C LEU A 148 2.78 -5.03 7.47
N ASP A 149 1.86 -5.96 7.77
CA ASP A 149 0.57 -5.64 8.40
C ASP A 149 0.78 -5.08 9.82
N TYR A 150 1.70 -5.64 10.62
CA TYR A 150 2.06 -5.09 11.92
C TYR A 150 2.61 -3.67 11.80
N TRP A 151 3.53 -3.45 10.88
CA TRP A 151 4.06 -2.11 10.63
C TRP A 151 2.96 -1.12 10.24
N GLN A 152 2.12 -1.47 9.28
CA GLN A 152 1.02 -0.61 8.82
C GLN A 152 0.04 -0.28 9.96
N ASN A 153 -0.28 -1.25 10.80
CA ASN A 153 -1.14 -1.04 11.97
C ASN A 153 -0.49 -0.10 13.00
N ILE A 154 0.78 -0.32 13.34
CA ILE A 154 1.51 0.55 14.27
C ILE A 154 1.60 1.96 13.69
N TYR A 155 1.97 2.10 12.42
CA TYR A 155 2.07 3.38 11.74
C TYR A 155 0.72 4.14 11.73
N SER A 156 -0.36 3.49 11.34
CA SER A 156 -1.69 4.09 11.28
C SER A 156 -2.18 4.53 12.67
N ARG A 157 -1.96 3.70 13.70
CA ARG A 157 -2.31 4.05 15.09
C ARG A 157 -1.46 5.19 15.61
N SER A 158 -0.16 5.19 15.33
CA SER A 158 0.74 6.28 15.70
C SER A 158 0.31 7.60 15.07
N LEU A 159 -0.03 7.62 13.79
CA LEU A 159 -0.59 8.79 13.12
C LEU A 159 -1.87 9.30 13.77
N SER A 160 -2.75 8.40 14.21
CA SER A 160 -4.02 8.77 14.86
C SER A 160 -3.83 9.40 16.25
N VAL A 161 -2.81 8.96 16.99
CA VAL A 161 -2.57 9.39 18.38
C VAL A 161 -1.60 10.55 18.48
N LEU A 162 -0.65 10.66 17.56
CA LEU A 162 0.40 11.67 17.56
C LEU A 162 -0.10 13.13 17.68
N PRO A 163 -1.16 13.57 16.96
CA PRO A 163 -1.66 14.95 17.09
C PRO A 163 -2.08 15.31 18.50
N TYR A 164 -2.58 14.35 19.27
CA TYR A 164 -2.94 14.61 20.68
C TYR A 164 -1.70 14.94 21.51
N PHE A 165 -0.62 14.18 21.37
CA PHE A 165 0.62 14.45 22.09
C PHE A 165 1.23 15.79 21.68
N LEU A 166 1.19 16.12 20.40
CA LEU A 166 1.73 17.38 19.89
C LEU A 166 0.94 18.60 20.38
N LEU A 167 -0.37 18.47 20.55
CA LEU A 167 -1.26 19.56 20.97
C LEU A 167 -1.48 19.60 22.49
N LEU A 168 -1.09 18.57 23.22
CA LEU A 168 -1.31 18.45 24.66
C LEU A 168 -0.76 19.65 25.46
N PRO A 169 0.45 20.17 25.20
CA PRO A 169 0.96 21.33 25.92
C PRO A 169 0.08 22.59 25.73
N GLN A 170 -0.40 22.83 24.51
CA GLN A 170 -1.26 23.96 24.21
C GLN A 170 -2.68 23.81 24.80
N PHE A 171 -3.16 22.59 24.89
CA PHE A 171 -4.44 22.29 25.52
C PHE A 171 -4.38 22.48 27.03
N ILE A 172 -3.33 22.00 27.69
CA ILE A 172 -3.14 22.17 29.13
C ILE A 172 -2.92 23.66 29.51
N SER A 173 -2.19 24.38 28.66
CA SER A 173 -1.99 25.84 28.88
C SER A 173 -3.22 26.71 28.56
N GLY A 174 -4.34 26.08 28.11
CA GLY A 174 -5.58 26.81 27.78
C GLY A 174 -5.52 27.59 26.48
N GLN A 175 -4.45 27.49 25.68
CA GLN A 175 -4.32 28.19 24.40
C GLN A 175 -5.30 27.67 23.35
N ILE A 176 -5.65 26.39 23.41
CA ILE A 176 -6.66 25.74 22.57
C ILE A 176 -7.73 25.07 23.43
N ASN A 177 -8.96 25.11 22.97
CA ASN A 177 -10.07 24.39 23.59
C ASN A 177 -10.21 22.99 22.96
N LEU A 178 -11.12 22.18 23.49
CA LEU A 178 -11.36 20.80 22.98
C LEU A 178 -11.75 20.80 21.48
N GLY A 179 -12.56 21.78 21.05
CA GLY A 179 -12.93 21.92 19.64
C GLY A 179 -11.73 22.23 18.73
N GLY A 180 -10.81 23.09 19.18
CA GLY A 180 -9.56 23.38 18.48
C GLY A 180 -8.65 22.14 18.37
N LEU A 181 -8.54 21.37 19.46
CA LEU A 181 -7.79 20.12 19.47
C LEU A 181 -8.36 19.10 18.48
N MET A 182 -9.68 18.91 18.46
CA MET A 182 -10.34 17.98 17.52
C MET A 182 -10.22 18.45 16.07
N LYS A 183 -10.36 19.76 15.82
CA LYS A 183 -10.17 20.37 14.49
C LYS A 183 -8.76 20.15 13.96
N SER A 184 -7.74 20.40 14.77
CA SER A 184 -6.33 20.23 14.38
C SER A 184 -5.99 18.76 14.14
N ARG A 185 -6.48 17.85 14.99
CA ARG A 185 -6.36 16.42 14.78
C ARG A 185 -6.97 15.98 13.46
N GLN A 186 -8.22 16.42 13.18
CA GLN A 186 -8.90 16.07 11.93
C GLN A 186 -8.15 16.61 10.71
N ALA A 187 -7.67 17.84 10.76
CA ALA A 187 -6.85 18.42 9.70
C ALA A 187 -5.55 17.63 9.48
N PHE A 188 -4.86 17.23 10.56
CA PHE A 188 -3.66 16.40 10.50
C PHE A 188 -3.92 15.06 9.78
N MET A 189 -5.00 14.38 10.13
CA MET A 189 -5.38 13.12 9.51
C MET A 189 -5.72 13.28 8.03
N LEU A 190 -6.43 14.33 7.65
CA LEU A 190 -6.78 14.61 6.26
C LEU A 190 -5.54 14.98 5.42
N VAL A 191 -4.63 15.77 5.96
CA VAL A 191 -3.34 16.06 5.29
C VAL A 191 -2.54 14.77 5.11
N SER A 192 -2.43 13.95 6.15
CA SER A 192 -1.72 12.66 6.08
C SER A 192 -2.30 11.74 5.01
N ASN A 193 -3.63 11.57 4.97
CA ASN A 193 -4.30 10.68 4.02
C ASN A 193 -4.15 11.17 2.58
N ASN A 194 -4.29 12.48 2.34
CA ASN A 194 -4.16 13.04 1.00
C ASN A 194 -2.71 13.06 0.51
N LEU A 195 -1.71 13.28 1.39
CA LEU A 195 -0.30 13.07 1.03
C LEU A 195 -0.03 11.61 0.64
N SER A 196 -0.56 10.67 1.42
CA SER A 196 -0.39 9.23 1.16
C SER A 196 -1.05 8.80 -0.16
N TRP A 197 -2.14 9.47 -0.57
CA TRP A 197 -2.82 9.18 -1.83
C TRP A 197 -1.88 9.25 -3.03
N PHE A 198 -1.07 10.31 -3.14
CA PHE A 198 -0.13 10.49 -4.26
C PHE A 198 0.89 9.34 -4.35
N ILE A 199 1.24 8.78 -3.22
CA ILE A 199 2.24 7.71 -3.13
C ILE A 199 1.63 6.37 -3.51
N TYR A 200 0.42 6.07 -3.02
CA TYR A 200 -0.26 4.80 -3.32
C TYR A 200 -0.81 4.71 -4.75
N LYS A 201 -1.11 5.84 -5.38
CA LYS A 201 -1.61 5.89 -6.75
C LYS A 201 -0.53 5.79 -7.82
N TYR A 202 0.75 5.72 -7.44
CA TYR A 202 1.86 5.57 -8.37
C TYR A 202 1.74 4.30 -9.25
N ASP A 203 1.33 3.18 -8.66
CA ASP A 203 1.15 1.92 -9.40
C ASP A 203 0.01 2.03 -10.44
N GLU A 204 -1.08 2.72 -10.11
CA GLU A 204 -2.18 2.97 -11.05
C GLU A 204 -1.77 3.91 -12.19
N LEU A 205 -0.91 4.89 -11.92
CA LEU A 205 -0.32 5.74 -12.95
C LEU A 205 0.59 4.95 -13.88
N ALA A 206 1.38 4.01 -13.35
CA ALA A 206 2.22 3.12 -14.15
C ALA A 206 1.38 2.18 -15.03
N GLU A 207 0.26 1.66 -14.53
CA GLU A 207 -0.69 0.88 -15.33
C GLU A 207 -1.31 1.72 -16.46
N LEU A 208 -1.72 2.96 -16.16
CA LEU A 208 -2.27 3.87 -17.16
C LEU A 208 -1.24 4.12 -18.26
N ALA A 209 0.02 4.41 -17.90
CA ALA A 209 1.09 4.58 -18.88
C ALA A 209 1.28 3.34 -19.75
N ALA A 210 1.25 2.14 -19.14
CA ALA A 210 1.37 0.87 -19.88
C ALA A 210 0.18 0.58 -20.82
N VAL A 211 -1.02 1.08 -20.49
CA VAL A 211 -2.19 0.98 -21.37
C VAL A 211 -2.05 1.96 -22.55
N ILE A 212 -1.59 3.19 -22.29
CA ILE A 212 -1.32 4.19 -23.35
C ILE A 212 -0.26 3.69 -24.32
N ASP A 213 0.81 3.06 -23.82
CA ASP A 213 1.89 2.53 -24.67
C ASP A 213 1.43 1.33 -25.54
N ARG A 214 0.30 0.69 -25.21
CA ARG A 214 -0.26 -0.45 -25.96
C ARG A 214 -1.29 -0.05 -27.01
N LEU A 215 -1.93 1.10 -26.85
CA LEU A 215 -2.90 1.67 -27.78
C LEU A 215 -2.20 2.44 -28.90
#